data_fc6049d3416d6a1dd2aa5a32859530e0
#
_entry.id   fc6049d3416d6a1dd2aa5a32859530e0
#
_cell.length_a   1.000
_cell.length_b   1.000
_cell.length_c   1.000
_cell.angle_alpha   90.00
_cell.angle_beta   90.00
_cell.angle_gamma   90.00
#
_symmetry.space_group_name_H-M   'P 1'
#
loop_
_entity.id
_entity.type
_entity.pdbx_description
1 polymer ?
#
loop_
_entity_poly.entity_id
_entity_poly.type
_entity_poly.pdbx_seq_one_letter_code
_entity_poly.pdbx_strand_id
1 'polypeptide(L)'
;MSNLREILNGLTGVWEGTYSHFKTDGTLIEKYDSHQETRLVGEDWFERIVYKRANQEPETIDFRARVIDDELLFDDANFLGQTTVVNSQMLVFPYTWKDKPHLKVLELIYIVNDNYRTRTWQSFEHDKLVKTTLIEEYRVPGGNVAIW
;
A
#
# COMPACT_ATOMS: atom_id res chain seq x y z
N MET A 1 8.24 -22.49 -1.10
CA MET A 1 7.92 -21.23 -1.78
C MET A 1 6.69 -20.63 -1.16
N SER A 2 6.79 -19.38 -0.75
CA SER A 2 5.63 -18.65 -0.27
C SER A 2 4.73 -18.32 -1.44
N ASN A 3 3.45 -18.60 -1.32
CA ASN A 3 2.54 -18.18 -2.35
C ASN A 3 1.94 -16.80 -1.99
N LEU A 4 1.57 -16.06 -3.02
CA LEU A 4 1.01 -14.73 -2.86
C LEU A 4 -0.23 -14.73 -1.97
N ARG A 5 -1.09 -15.72 -2.11
CA ARG A 5 -2.34 -15.81 -1.36
C ARG A 5 -2.10 -15.89 0.16
N GLU A 6 -1.11 -16.65 0.58
CA GLU A 6 -0.75 -16.74 2.00
C GLU A 6 -0.28 -15.38 2.54
N ILE A 7 0.54 -14.68 1.75
CA ILE A 7 1.02 -13.35 2.12
C ILE A 7 -0.15 -12.37 2.20
N LEU A 8 -1.03 -12.37 1.22
CA LEU A 8 -2.21 -11.49 1.21
C LEU A 8 -3.14 -11.77 2.40
N ASN A 9 -3.34 -13.04 2.74
CA ASN A 9 -4.12 -13.39 3.93
C ASN A 9 -3.49 -12.83 5.21
N GLY A 10 -2.16 -12.81 5.28
CA GLY A 10 -1.44 -12.19 6.38
C GLY A 10 -1.55 -10.67 6.42
N LEU A 11 -1.87 -10.03 5.28
CA LEU A 11 -2.05 -8.59 5.19
C LEU A 11 -3.50 -8.16 5.40
N THR A 12 -4.45 -9.09 5.39
CA THR A 12 -5.87 -8.74 5.60
C THR A 12 -6.11 -8.25 7.02
N GLY A 13 -7.13 -7.42 7.18
CA GLY A 13 -7.56 -6.91 8.47
C GLY A 13 -7.53 -5.40 8.54
N VAL A 14 -7.45 -4.90 9.77
CA VAL A 14 -7.47 -3.47 10.07
C VAL A 14 -6.09 -3.06 10.57
N TRP A 15 -5.56 -1.98 9.99
CA TRP A 15 -4.24 -1.44 10.32
C TRP A 15 -4.33 0.04 10.62
N GLU A 16 -3.63 0.46 11.67
CA GLU A 16 -3.47 1.88 12.02
C GLU A 16 -2.01 2.24 11.88
N GLY A 17 -1.72 3.39 11.31
CA GLY A 17 -0.34 3.74 11.04
C GLY A 17 -0.09 5.20 10.79
N THR A 18 1.12 5.47 10.30
CA THR A 18 1.58 6.81 9.97
C THR A 18 2.24 6.81 8.59
N TYR A 19 2.05 7.92 7.88
CA TYR A 19 2.72 8.22 6.62
C TYR A 19 3.64 9.39 6.84
N SER A 20 4.92 9.24 6.48
CA SER A 20 5.91 10.31 6.54
C SER A 20 6.49 10.51 5.14
N HIS A 21 6.34 11.71 4.60
CA HIS A 21 6.80 12.07 3.26
C HIS A 21 8.05 12.96 3.35
N PHE A 22 9.04 12.64 2.55
CA PHE A 22 10.33 13.33 2.54
C PHE A 22 10.69 13.80 1.15
N LYS A 23 11.31 15.00 1.08
CA LYS A 23 11.99 15.47 -0.13
C LYS A 23 13.22 14.60 -0.40
N THR A 24 13.80 14.73 -1.59
CA THR A 24 14.99 13.97 -1.98
C THR A 24 16.23 14.28 -1.12
N ASP A 25 16.26 15.44 -0.46
CA ASP A 25 17.32 15.80 0.48
C ASP A 25 17.12 15.30 1.91
N GLY A 26 16.01 14.58 2.15
CA GLY A 26 15.68 14.04 3.47
C GLY A 26 14.82 14.96 4.34
N THR A 27 14.46 16.14 3.86
CA THR A 27 13.60 17.06 4.62
C THR A 27 12.18 16.52 4.69
N LEU A 28 11.61 16.48 5.90
CA LEU A 28 10.21 16.06 6.09
C LEU A 28 9.26 17.07 5.45
N ILE A 29 8.38 16.59 4.56
CA ILE A 29 7.34 17.40 3.93
C ILE A 29 6.10 17.45 4.82
N GLU A 30 5.58 16.27 5.19
CA GLU A 30 4.42 16.13 6.07
C GLU A 30 4.38 14.74 6.69
N LYS A 31 3.67 14.63 7.79
CA LYS A 31 3.39 13.37 8.47
C LYS A 31 1.93 13.37 8.92
N TYR A 32 1.24 12.27 8.72
CA TYR A 32 -0.16 12.13 9.13
C TYR A 32 -0.47 10.68 9.48
N ASP A 33 -1.60 10.50 10.16
CA ASP A 33 -2.09 9.19 10.56
C ASP A 33 -2.93 8.55 9.46
N SER A 34 -3.04 7.24 9.50
CA SER A 34 -3.83 6.48 8.55
C SER A 34 -4.58 5.34 9.22
N HIS A 35 -5.68 4.96 8.59
CA HIS A 35 -6.45 3.77 8.92
C HIS A 35 -6.61 3.00 7.61
N GLN A 36 -6.24 1.72 7.60
CA GLN A 36 -6.36 0.88 6.41
C GLN A 36 -7.11 -0.39 6.70
N GLU A 37 -8.02 -0.73 5.83
CA GLU A 37 -8.73 -2.00 5.86
C GLU A 37 -8.45 -2.76 4.57
N THR A 38 -8.11 -4.04 4.68
CA THR A 38 -7.82 -4.88 3.54
C THR A 38 -8.55 -6.20 3.65
N ARG A 39 -9.01 -6.71 2.52
CA ARG A 39 -9.81 -7.93 2.45
C ARG A 39 -9.53 -8.68 1.16
N LEU A 40 -9.42 -10.00 1.28
CA LEU A 40 -9.32 -10.90 0.13
C LEU A 40 -10.58 -11.77 0.10
N VAL A 41 -11.34 -11.68 -0.98
CA VAL A 41 -12.57 -12.46 -1.20
C VAL A 41 -12.39 -13.23 -2.50
N GLY A 42 -12.15 -14.54 -2.40
CA GLY A 42 -11.80 -15.34 -3.57
C GLY A 42 -10.51 -14.84 -4.19
N GLU A 43 -10.60 -14.30 -5.40
CA GLU A 43 -9.47 -13.73 -6.13
C GLU A 43 -9.46 -12.19 -6.11
N ASP A 44 -10.43 -11.57 -5.44
CA ASP A 44 -10.59 -10.13 -5.41
C ASP A 44 -9.97 -9.54 -4.15
N TRP A 45 -9.08 -8.58 -4.33
CA TRP A 45 -8.40 -7.83 -3.27
C TRP A 45 -9.00 -6.45 -3.16
N PHE A 46 -9.34 -6.05 -1.94
CA PHE A 46 -9.93 -4.75 -1.65
C PHE A 46 -9.11 -4.04 -0.58
N GLU A 47 -8.82 -2.77 -0.80
CA GLU A 47 -8.18 -1.89 0.17
C GLU A 47 -8.96 -0.60 0.29
N ARG A 48 -9.09 -0.13 1.54
CA ARG A 48 -9.55 1.23 1.83
C ARG A 48 -8.57 1.88 2.76
N ILE A 49 -8.03 3.02 2.36
CA ILE A 49 -7.11 3.80 3.18
C ILE A 49 -7.78 5.13 3.51
N VAL A 50 -7.78 5.47 4.79
CA VAL A 50 -8.25 6.77 5.27
C VAL A 50 -7.03 7.53 5.78
N TYR A 51 -6.75 8.68 5.17
CA TYR A 51 -5.69 9.58 5.60
C TYR A 51 -6.27 10.62 6.54
N LYS A 52 -5.65 10.78 7.70
CA LYS A 52 -6.13 11.67 8.76
C LYS A 52 -5.09 12.77 9.00
N ARG A 53 -5.24 13.87 8.26
CA ARG A 53 -4.38 15.05 8.42
C ARG A 53 -4.98 16.00 9.44
N ALA A 54 -4.11 16.68 10.23
CA ALA A 54 -4.57 17.67 11.20
C ALA A 54 -5.35 18.81 10.50
N ASN A 55 -6.48 19.19 11.10
CA ASN A 55 -7.34 20.30 10.62
C ASN A 55 -7.89 20.13 9.20
N GLN A 56 -8.00 18.88 8.73
CA GLN A 56 -8.57 18.56 7.43
C GLN A 56 -9.58 17.42 7.58
N GLU A 57 -10.54 17.38 6.67
CA GLU A 57 -11.43 16.24 6.59
C GLU A 57 -10.65 15.00 6.17
N PRO A 58 -10.98 13.81 6.71
CA PRO A 58 -10.33 12.57 6.28
C PRO A 58 -10.50 12.34 4.80
N GLU A 59 -9.42 11.91 4.15
CA GLU A 59 -9.43 11.53 2.74
C GLU A 59 -9.47 10.00 2.63
N THR A 60 -10.42 9.48 1.88
CA THR A 60 -10.59 8.03 1.69
C THR A 60 -10.25 7.65 0.26
N ILE A 61 -9.40 6.65 0.11
CA ILE A 61 -9.02 6.10 -1.20
C ILE A 61 -9.27 4.60 -1.19
N ASP A 62 -9.97 4.11 -2.21
CA ASP A 62 -10.25 2.69 -2.40
C ASP A 62 -9.43 2.14 -3.56
N PHE A 63 -8.87 0.95 -3.35
CA PHE A 63 -8.12 0.22 -4.37
C PHE A 63 -8.71 -1.17 -4.54
N ARG A 64 -8.69 -1.66 -5.78
CA ARG A 64 -9.10 -3.01 -6.12
C ARG A 64 -8.04 -3.68 -6.97
N ALA A 65 -7.83 -4.97 -6.73
CA ALA A 65 -6.92 -5.78 -7.52
C ALA A 65 -7.45 -7.20 -7.63
N ARG A 66 -6.84 -7.99 -8.50
CA ARG A 66 -7.18 -9.40 -8.64
C ARG A 66 -5.94 -10.27 -8.58
N VAL A 67 -6.07 -11.43 -7.95
CA VAL A 67 -5.04 -12.46 -7.98
C VAL A 67 -5.24 -13.29 -9.24
N ILE A 68 -4.28 -13.24 -10.15
CA ILE A 68 -4.29 -13.99 -11.41
C ILE A 68 -2.92 -14.66 -11.55
N ASP A 69 -2.90 -15.98 -11.66
CA ASP A 69 -1.65 -16.75 -11.85
C ASP A 69 -0.56 -16.41 -10.83
N ASP A 70 -0.95 -16.33 -9.55
CA ASP A 70 -0.06 -16.01 -8.43
C ASP A 70 0.54 -14.60 -8.49
N GLU A 71 -0.13 -13.69 -9.17
CA GLU A 71 0.22 -12.27 -9.23
C GLU A 71 -0.96 -11.41 -8.82
N LEU A 72 -0.69 -10.32 -8.12
CA LEU A 72 -1.71 -9.34 -7.77
C LEU A 72 -1.65 -8.21 -8.78
N LEU A 73 -2.70 -8.09 -9.58
CA LEU A 73 -2.79 -7.13 -10.67
C LEU A 73 -3.76 -6.02 -10.31
N PHE A 74 -3.25 -4.80 -10.31
CA PHE A 74 -4.05 -3.59 -10.19
C PHE A 74 -4.26 -3.03 -11.60
N ASP A 75 -5.48 -3.09 -12.07
CA ASP A 75 -5.89 -2.51 -13.35
C ASP A 75 -7.26 -1.88 -13.14
N ASP A 76 -7.27 -0.78 -12.41
CA ASP A 76 -8.50 -0.02 -12.17
C ASP A 76 -8.57 1.20 -13.10
N ALA A 77 -9.56 2.08 -12.87
CA ALA A 77 -9.78 3.25 -13.72
C ALA A 77 -8.61 4.25 -13.68
N ASN A 78 -7.81 4.24 -12.60
CA ASN A 78 -6.83 5.30 -12.33
C ASN A 78 -5.39 4.84 -12.44
N PHE A 79 -5.06 3.61 -12.09
CA PHE A 79 -3.67 3.19 -12.07
C PHE A 79 -3.49 1.73 -12.52
N LEU A 80 -2.24 1.40 -12.81
CA LEU A 80 -1.81 0.10 -13.31
C LEU A 80 -0.58 -0.34 -12.54
N GLY A 81 -0.59 -1.57 -12.04
CA GLY A 81 0.54 -2.11 -11.31
C GLY A 81 0.45 -3.61 -11.11
N GLN A 82 1.57 -4.20 -10.74
CA GLN A 82 1.70 -5.64 -10.54
C GLN A 82 2.62 -5.92 -9.37
N THR A 83 2.20 -6.81 -8.49
CA THR A 83 2.97 -7.20 -7.30
C THR A 83 3.90 -8.36 -7.62
N THR A 84 5.14 -8.26 -7.13
CA THR A 84 6.12 -9.35 -7.17
C THR A 84 6.42 -9.81 -5.75
N VAL A 85 6.32 -11.12 -5.52
CA VAL A 85 6.72 -11.74 -4.25
C VAL A 85 8.23 -11.93 -4.25
N VAL A 86 8.93 -11.29 -3.31
CA VAL A 86 10.36 -11.47 -3.13
C VAL A 86 10.65 -12.67 -2.24
N ASN A 87 9.95 -12.74 -1.10
CA ASN A 87 10.03 -13.85 -0.16
C ASN A 87 8.76 -13.85 0.72
N SER A 88 8.73 -14.69 1.76
CA SER A 88 7.55 -14.82 2.63
C SER A 88 7.18 -13.55 3.41
N GLN A 89 8.07 -12.56 3.44
CA GLN A 89 7.89 -11.34 4.23
C GLN A 89 7.91 -10.07 3.37
N MET A 90 8.16 -10.18 2.07
CA MET A 90 8.44 -9.01 1.25
C MET A 90 7.74 -9.05 -0.10
N LEU A 91 7.01 -7.98 -0.39
CA LEU A 91 6.38 -7.73 -1.68
C LEU A 91 6.95 -6.45 -2.29
N VAL A 92 7.17 -6.47 -3.59
CA VAL A 92 7.54 -5.27 -4.37
C VAL A 92 6.42 -4.97 -5.34
N PHE A 93 6.05 -3.70 -5.41
CA PHE A 93 4.87 -3.27 -6.11
C PHE A 93 5.13 -1.99 -6.89
N PRO A 94 5.56 -2.08 -8.15
CA PRO A 94 5.68 -0.92 -9.02
C PRO A 94 4.31 -0.57 -9.63
N TYR A 95 3.95 0.71 -9.66
CA TYR A 95 2.72 1.14 -10.33
C TYR A 95 2.84 2.55 -10.91
N THR A 96 1.91 2.88 -11.81
CA THR A 96 1.82 4.18 -12.46
C THR A 96 0.36 4.56 -12.62
N TRP A 97 0.10 5.84 -12.85
CA TRP A 97 -1.25 6.34 -13.16
C TRP A 97 -1.47 6.29 -14.68
N LYS A 98 -2.65 5.84 -15.09
CA LYS A 98 -2.99 5.70 -16.51
C LYS A 98 -2.99 7.02 -17.27
N ASP A 99 -3.44 8.10 -16.62
CA ASP A 99 -3.49 9.43 -17.20
C ASP A 99 -2.18 10.21 -17.07
N LYS A 100 -1.25 9.73 -16.24
CA LYS A 100 0.03 10.38 -15.97
C LYS A 100 1.14 9.31 -15.93
N PRO A 101 1.48 8.70 -17.07
CA PRO A 101 2.44 7.59 -17.10
C PRO A 101 3.87 8.00 -16.75
N HIS A 102 4.18 9.30 -16.72
CA HIS A 102 5.47 9.82 -16.27
C HIS A 102 5.62 9.79 -14.74
N LEU A 103 4.51 9.59 -14.02
CA LEU A 103 4.52 9.40 -12.56
C LEU A 103 4.55 7.92 -12.25
N LYS A 104 5.55 7.49 -11.50
CA LYS A 104 5.73 6.09 -11.10
C LYS A 104 5.99 6.01 -9.62
N VAL A 105 5.52 4.95 -9.00
CA VAL A 105 5.83 4.64 -7.60
C VAL A 105 6.37 3.22 -7.53
N LEU A 106 7.45 3.06 -6.77
CA LEU A 106 7.93 1.75 -6.38
C LEU A 106 7.63 1.56 -4.91
N GLU A 107 6.74 0.63 -4.60
CA GLU A 107 6.37 0.30 -3.23
C GLU A 107 7.06 -0.98 -2.80
N LEU A 108 7.59 -0.99 -1.58
CA LEU A 108 8.08 -2.17 -0.90
C LEU A 108 7.26 -2.37 0.37
N ILE A 109 6.68 -3.55 0.53
CA ILE A 109 5.96 -3.93 1.73
C ILE A 109 6.80 -4.99 2.45
N TYR A 110 7.15 -4.74 3.71
CA TYR A 110 7.87 -5.68 4.54
C TYR A 110 7.06 -6.06 5.77
N ILE A 111 6.77 -7.35 5.91
CA ILE A 111 6.00 -7.89 7.02
C ILE A 111 6.99 -8.29 8.11
N VAL A 112 7.08 -7.46 9.15
CA VAL A 112 8.00 -7.71 10.27
C VAL A 112 7.50 -8.88 11.12
N ASN A 113 6.19 -8.86 11.43
CA ASN A 113 5.49 -9.94 12.14
C ASN A 113 3.98 -9.81 11.87
N ASP A 114 3.17 -10.62 12.52
CA ASP A 114 1.71 -10.63 12.30
C ASP A 114 1.03 -9.31 12.63
N ASN A 115 1.67 -8.45 13.43
CA ASN A 115 1.05 -7.24 13.98
C ASN A 115 1.74 -5.94 13.54
N TYR A 116 2.83 -6.02 12.80
CA TYR A 116 3.59 -4.83 12.39
C TYR A 116 4.16 -5.03 10.99
N ARG A 117 3.99 -4.01 10.16
CA ARG A 117 4.58 -3.98 8.82
C ARG A 117 5.06 -2.57 8.49
N THR A 118 6.04 -2.50 7.60
CA THR A 118 6.49 -1.23 7.02
C THR A 118 6.21 -1.25 5.54
N ARG A 119 5.94 -0.07 5.00
CA ARG A 119 5.85 0.13 3.55
C ARG A 119 6.67 1.35 3.21
N THR A 120 7.36 1.30 2.10
CA THR A 120 8.10 2.44 1.58
C THR A 120 7.67 2.72 0.15
N TRP A 121 7.52 3.99 -0.18
CA TRP A 121 7.26 4.43 -1.54
C TRP A 121 8.43 5.28 -2.00
N GLN A 122 8.95 4.97 -3.18
CA GLN A 122 9.81 5.88 -3.91
C GLN A 122 9.01 6.39 -5.10
N SER A 123 8.81 7.69 -5.16
CA SER A 123 7.99 8.34 -6.18
C SER A 123 8.87 9.03 -7.21
N PHE A 124 8.62 8.74 -8.48
CA PHE A 124 9.42 9.22 -9.60
C PHE A 124 8.57 10.03 -10.56
N GLU A 125 9.14 11.12 -11.08
CA GLU A 125 8.57 11.92 -12.15
C GLU A 125 9.60 12.01 -13.27
N HIS A 126 9.23 11.56 -14.48
CA HIS A 126 10.15 11.45 -15.62
C HIS A 126 11.44 10.69 -15.23
N ASP A 127 11.27 9.57 -14.53
CA ASP A 127 12.36 8.68 -14.06
C ASP A 127 13.33 9.31 -13.05
N LYS A 128 12.96 10.45 -12.46
CA LYS A 128 13.74 11.07 -11.38
C LYS A 128 13.01 10.95 -10.07
N LEU A 129 13.71 10.55 -9.02
CA LEU A 129 13.15 10.49 -7.68
C LEU A 129 12.75 11.89 -7.23
N VAL A 130 11.47 12.04 -6.82
CA VAL A 130 10.94 13.33 -6.34
C VAL A 130 10.47 13.28 -4.89
N LYS A 131 10.20 12.08 -4.36
CA LYS A 131 9.70 11.94 -2.99
C LYS A 131 9.92 10.52 -2.48
N THR A 132 10.23 10.40 -1.20
CA THR A 132 10.28 9.13 -0.47
C THR A 132 9.21 9.15 0.63
N THR A 133 8.49 8.07 0.79
CA THR A 133 7.47 7.93 1.82
C THR A 133 7.78 6.72 2.68
N LEU A 134 7.74 6.90 3.99
CA LEU A 134 7.85 5.81 4.96
C LEU A 134 6.49 5.63 5.63
N ILE A 135 6.01 4.38 5.64
CA ILE A 135 4.73 4.02 6.21
C ILE A 135 4.97 2.94 7.26
N GLU A 136 4.48 3.18 8.47
CA GLU A 136 4.51 2.20 9.56
C GLU A 136 3.09 1.89 9.94
N GLU A 137 2.76 0.59 10.06
CA GLU A 137 1.38 0.17 10.36
C GLU A 137 1.37 -0.94 11.38
N TYR A 138 0.43 -0.82 12.32
CA TYR A 138 0.18 -1.81 13.37
C TYR A 138 -1.22 -2.39 13.19
N ARG A 139 -1.32 -3.71 13.33
CA ARG A 139 -2.63 -4.39 13.26
C ARG A 139 -3.48 -4.01 14.46
N VAL A 140 -4.74 -3.69 14.20
CA VAL A 140 -5.72 -3.45 15.26
C VAL A 140 -6.26 -4.81 15.72
N PRO A 141 -5.99 -5.23 16.99
CA PRO A 141 -6.47 -6.53 17.48
C PRO A 141 -7.99 -6.59 17.47
N GLY A 142 -8.56 -7.65 16.89
CA GLY A 142 -10.01 -7.83 16.83
C GLY A 142 -10.73 -6.82 15.93
N GLY A 143 -10.00 -6.08 15.12
CA GLY A 143 -10.60 -5.15 14.17
C GLY A 143 -11.40 -5.87 13.11
N ASN A 144 -12.59 -5.34 12.79
CA ASN A 144 -13.44 -5.86 11.73
C ASN A 144 -13.32 -5.00 10.49
N VAL A 145 -13.06 -5.65 9.35
CA VAL A 145 -13.04 -4.98 8.05
C VAL A 145 -14.47 -4.60 7.69
N ALA A 146 -14.71 -3.29 7.55
CA ALA A 146 -16.04 -2.74 7.29
C ALA A 146 -16.29 -2.46 5.80
N ILE A 147 -15.28 -2.59 4.96
CA ILE A 147 -15.43 -2.40 3.52
C ILE A 147 -16.17 -3.60 2.91
N TRP A 148 -17.17 -3.27 2.09
CA TRP A 148 -18.06 -4.20 1.37
C TRP A 148 -17.84 -5.69 1.59
#